data_56634a5778c929f0abc95fe59950a73d
#
_entry.id   56634a5778c929f0abc95fe59950a73d
#
_cell.length_a   1.000
_cell.length_b   1.000
_cell.length_c   1.000
_cell.angle_alpha   90.00
_cell.angle_beta   90.00
_cell.angle_gamma   90.00
#
_symmetry.space_group_name_H-M   'P 1'
#
loop_
_entity.id
_entity.type
_entity.pdbx_description
1 polymer ?
#
loop_
_entity_poly.entity_id
_entity_poly.type
_entity_poly.pdbx_seq_one_letter_code
_entity_poly.pdbx_strand_id
1 'polypeptide(L)'
;MPDTPDYLLRIRQHTLGKDPLEAQAQTPDVLFELVGNVSDARLAKRPSPDKWSIGEILAHLAEDEIATAWRYRQMVEHSGVELAGFDQDLWAKIGNYGRRVPRESRERWSSFCV
;
A
#
# COMPACT_ATOMS: atom_id res chain seq x y z
N MET A 1 8.05 13.72 -1.73
CA MET A 1 8.30 13.24 -0.36
C MET A 1 9.71 13.55 0.03
N PRO A 2 9.89 14.32 1.08
CA PRO A 2 11.25 14.57 1.54
C PRO A 2 11.82 13.28 2.14
N ASP A 3 12.87 12.77 1.54
CA ASP A 3 13.67 11.71 2.13
C ASP A 3 14.51 12.28 3.28
N THR A 4 13.82 12.83 4.28
CA THR A 4 14.52 13.34 5.46
C THR A 4 15.00 12.17 6.30
N PRO A 5 16.17 12.30 6.95
CA PRO A 5 16.66 11.27 7.87
C PRO A 5 15.60 10.83 8.90
N ASP A 6 14.80 11.76 9.40
CA ASP A 6 13.74 11.47 10.37
C ASP A 6 12.62 10.60 9.81
N TYR A 7 12.26 10.80 8.56
CA TYR A 7 11.25 9.97 7.89
C TYR A 7 11.75 8.53 7.74
N LEU A 8 12.97 8.36 7.26
CA LEU A 8 13.58 7.04 7.10
C LEU A 8 13.73 6.32 8.44
N LEU A 9 14.13 7.04 9.49
CA LEU A 9 14.23 6.48 10.84
C LEU A 9 12.87 5.99 11.36
N ARG A 10 11.81 6.76 11.16
CA ARG A 10 10.45 6.34 11.56
C ARG A 10 10.00 5.08 10.84
N ILE A 11 10.24 4.99 9.54
CA ILE A 11 9.90 3.78 8.77
C ILE A 11 10.68 2.57 9.30
N ARG A 12 11.98 2.73 9.52
CA ARG A 12 12.83 1.65 10.01
C ARG A 12 12.40 1.15 11.39
N GLN A 13 11.92 2.03 12.26
CA GLN A 13 11.42 1.64 13.58
C GLN A 13 10.27 0.64 13.50
N HIS A 14 9.42 0.72 12.49
CA HIS A 14 8.31 -0.22 12.31
C HIS A 14 8.77 -1.61 11.85
N THR A 15 9.98 -1.73 11.34
CA THR A 15 10.52 -2.98 10.78
C THR A 15 11.61 -3.60 11.61
N LEU A 16 12.10 -2.90 12.64
CA LEU A 16 13.17 -3.42 13.50
C LEU A 16 12.76 -4.71 14.22
N GLY A 17 13.64 -5.72 14.15
CA GLY A 17 13.41 -7.02 14.78
C GLY A 17 12.38 -7.90 14.10
N LYS A 18 11.89 -7.50 12.92
CA LYS A 18 10.90 -8.26 12.16
C LYS A 18 11.52 -8.86 10.90
N ASP A 19 11.14 -10.09 10.59
CA ASP A 19 11.43 -10.70 9.29
C ASP A 19 10.57 -10.01 8.21
N PRO A 20 11.16 -9.44 7.16
CA PRO A 20 10.40 -8.72 6.14
C PRO A 20 9.37 -9.58 5.41
N LEU A 21 9.70 -10.83 5.11
CA LEU A 21 8.79 -11.73 4.40
C LEU A 21 7.63 -12.16 5.29
N GLU A 22 7.89 -12.42 6.55
CA GLU A 22 6.85 -12.76 7.53
C GLU A 22 5.93 -11.57 7.78
N ALA A 23 6.47 -10.37 7.95
CA ALA A 23 5.68 -9.15 8.09
C ALA A 23 4.79 -8.91 6.88
N GLN A 24 5.31 -9.10 5.67
CA GLN A 24 4.53 -8.98 4.45
C GLN A 24 3.42 -10.03 4.36
N ALA A 25 3.70 -11.27 4.75
CA ALA A 25 2.71 -12.34 4.74
C ALA A 25 1.56 -12.11 5.74
N GLN A 26 1.84 -11.47 6.87
CA GLN A 26 0.85 -11.19 7.92
C GLN A 26 0.01 -9.93 7.64
N THR A 27 0.50 -9.02 6.84
CA THR A 27 -0.15 -7.70 6.62
C THR A 27 -1.59 -7.81 6.11
N PRO A 28 -1.97 -8.71 5.18
CA PRO A 28 -3.35 -8.87 4.78
C PRO A 28 -4.30 -9.14 5.94
N ASP A 29 -3.95 -10.07 6.82
CA ASP A 29 -4.77 -10.43 7.97
C ASP A 29 -4.90 -9.27 8.95
N VAL A 30 -3.83 -8.54 9.21
CA VAL A 30 -3.84 -7.35 10.06
C VAL A 30 -4.77 -6.29 9.50
N LEU A 31 -4.73 -6.03 8.19
CA LEU A 31 -5.62 -5.07 7.54
C LEU A 31 -7.08 -5.53 7.59
N PHE A 32 -7.36 -6.81 7.39
CA PHE A 32 -8.71 -7.36 7.52
C PHE A 32 -9.27 -7.14 8.92
N GLU A 33 -8.47 -7.34 9.96
CA GLU A 33 -8.88 -7.08 11.34
C GLU A 33 -9.17 -5.58 11.58
N LEU A 34 -8.31 -4.71 11.07
CA LEU A 34 -8.46 -3.26 11.28
C LEU A 34 -9.67 -2.66 10.57
N VAL A 35 -9.99 -3.13 9.36
CA VAL A 35 -11.01 -2.49 8.53
C VAL A 35 -12.27 -3.34 8.31
N GLY A 36 -12.26 -4.60 8.74
CA GLY A 36 -13.35 -5.54 8.46
C GLY A 36 -14.71 -5.12 8.96
N ASN A 37 -14.76 -4.42 10.09
CA ASN A 37 -16.00 -3.95 10.72
C ASN A 37 -16.22 -2.44 10.55
N VAL A 38 -15.41 -1.77 9.77
CA VAL A 38 -15.55 -0.33 9.50
C VAL A 38 -16.59 -0.12 8.40
N SER A 39 -17.53 0.80 8.60
CA SER A 39 -18.56 1.10 7.61
C SER A 39 -17.97 1.71 6.33
N ASP A 40 -18.65 1.51 5.21
CA ASP A 40 -18.23 2.08 3.92
C ASP A 40 -18.16 3.62 3.99
N ALA A 41 -19.08 4.24 4.72
CA ALA A 41 -19.08 5.70 4.91
C ALA A 41 -17.80 6.17 5.62
N ARG A 42 -17.34 5.46 6.63
CA ARG A 42 -16.09 5.80 7.32
C ARG A 42 -14.86 5.53 6.47
N LEU A 43 -14.87 4.45 5.71
CA LEU A 43 -13.76 4.13 4.80
C LEU A 43 -13.60 5.19 3.69
N ALA A 44 -14.70 5.79 3.26
CA ALA A 44 -14.70 6.81 2.22
C ALA A 44 -14.37 8.21 2.73
N LYS A 45 -14.41 8.43 4.05
CA LYS A 45 -14.21 9.75 4.62
C LYS A 45 -12.73 10.12 4.69
N ARG A 46 -12.36 11.26 4.10
CA ARG A 46 -11.04 11.85 4.27
C ARG A 46 -10.94 12.54 5.63
N PRO A 47 -9.83 12.34 6.39
CA PRO A 47 -9.59 13.05 7.64
C PRO A 47 -9.50 14.57 7.45
N SER A 48 -8.95 14.99 6.30
CA SER A 48 -8.89 16.37 5.86
C SER A 48 -8.82 16.39 4.32
N PRO A 49 -9.07 17.54 3.66
CA PRO A 49 -9.10 17.60 2.19
C PRO A 49 -7.81 17.18 1.51
N ASP A 50 -6.68 17.30 2.19
CA ASP A 50 -5.34 16.94 1.68
C ASP A 50 -4.86 15.56 2.10
N LYS A 51 -5.69 14.79 2.81
CA LYS A 51 -5.36 13.43 3.26
C LYS A 51 -6.26 12.40 2.60
N TRP A 52 -5.69 11.28 2.27
CA TRP A 52 -6.45 10.15 1.72
C TRP A 52 -7.37 9.52 2.76
N SER A 53 -8.52 9.06 2.30
CA SER A 53 -9.38 8.17 3.08
C SER A 53 -8.75 6.78 3.23
N ILE A 54 -9.27 5.99 4.15
CA ILE A 54 -8.86 4.58 4.29
C ILE A 54 -9.08 3.84 2.98
N GLY A 55 -10.22 4.08 2.31
CA GLY A 55 -10.53 3.46 1.02
C GLY A 55 -9.52 3.81 -0.07
N GLU A 56 -9.07 5.06 -0.12
CA GLU A 56 -8.03 5.48 -1.05
C GLU A 56 -6.67 4.83 -0.75
N ILE A 57 -6.33 4.68 0.53
CA ILE A 57 -5.13 3.95 0.95
C ILE A 57 -5.20 2.49 0.52
N LEU A 58 -6.34 1.83 0.72
CA LEU A 58 -6.53 0.44 0.29
C LEU A 58 -6.39 0.28 -1.23
N ALA A 59 -6.92 1.23 -1.99
CA ALA A 59 -6.75 1.25 -3.45
C ALA A 59 -5.28 1.41 -3.84
N HIS A 60 -4.57 2.31 -3.16
CA HIS A 60 -3.13 2.50 -3.35
C HIS A 60 -2.35 1.21 -3.06
N LEU A 61 -2.64 0.55 -1.95
CA LEU A 61 -1.97 -0.70 -1.60
C LEU A 61 -2.21 -1.79 -2.65
N ALA A 62 -3.42 -1.89 -3.19
CA ALA A 62 -3.73 -2.83 -4.27
C ALA A 62 -2.92 -2.56 -5.55
N GLU A 63 -2.80 -1.30 -5.94
CA GLU A 63 -1.99 -0.91 -7.11
C GLU A 63 -0.49 -1.09 -6.85
N ASP A 64 -0.04 -0.78 -5.64
CA ASP A 64 1.36 -0.93 -5.23
C ASP A 64 1.81 -2.39 -5.28
N GLU A 65 0.93 -3.34 -4.97
CA GLU A 65 1.24 -4.77 -5.08
C GLU A 65 1.54 -5.18 -6.52
N ILE A 66 0.88 -4.58 -7.49
CA ILE A 66 1.18 -4.84 -8.91
C ILE A 66 2.61 -4.38 -9.24
N ALA A 67 2.97 -3.17 -8.82
CA ALA A 67 4.30 -2.63 -9.01
C ALA A 67 5.36 -3.45 -8.26
N THR A 68 5.07 -3.85 -7.03
CA THR A 68 5.95 -4.66 -6.19
C THR A 68 6.19 -6.04 -6.78
N ALA A 69 5.15 -6.69 -7.29
CA ALA A 69 5.27 -7.99 -7.96
C ALA A 69 6.20 -7.91 -9.18
N TRP A 70 6.08 -6.86 -9.96
CA TRP A 70 6.96 -6.59 -11.09
C TRP A 70 8.40 -6.37 -10.65
N ARG A 71 8.61 -5.54 -9.61
CA ARG A 71 9.94 -5.24 -9.07
C ARG A 71 10.64 -6.48 -8.54
N TYR A 72 9.95 -7.36 -7.83
CA TYR A 72 10.53 -8.61 -7.33
C TYR A 72 11.00 -9.51 -8.49
N ARG A 73 10.23 -9.59 -9.55
CA ARG A 73 10.64 -10.35 -10.73
C ARG A 73 11.86 -9.77 -11.41
N GLN A 74 11.93 -8.43 -11.51
CA GLN A 74 13.11 -7.76 -12.05
C GLN A 74 14.36 -8.01 -11.21
N MET A 75 14.23 -7.97 -9.88
CA MET A 75 15.36 -8.22 -8.98
C MET A 75 15.88 -9.66 -9.09
N VAL A 76 14.99 -10.62 -9.24
CA VAL A 76 15.38 -12.04 -9.43
C VAL A 76 16.03 -12.26 -10.79
N GLU A 77 15.51 -11.61 -11.82
CA GLU A 77 16.04 -11.72 -13.20
C GLU A 77 17.43 -11.08 -13.32
N HIS A 78 17.60 -9.87 -12.74
CA HIS A 78 18.85 -9.11 -12.82
C HIS A 78 19.17 -8.48 -11.47
N SER A 79 20.03 -9.10 -10.70
CA SER A 79 20.51 -8.53 -9.43
C SER A 79 21.19 -7.18 -9.67
N GLY A 80 20.81 -6.18 -8.89
CA GLY A 80 21.35 -4.83 -9.01
C GLY A 80 20.65 -3.97 -10.06
N VAL A 81 19.54 -4.44 -10.64
CA VAL A 81 18.74 -3.65 -11.59
C VAL A 81 18.22 -2.38 -10.93
N GLU A 82 18.22 -1.29 -11.69
CA GLU A 82 17.60 -0.05 -11.28
C GLU A 82 16.07 -0.17 -11.42
N LEU A 83 15.35 0.12 -10.32
CA LEU A 83 13.90 0.01 -10.29
C LEU A 83 13.26 1.36 -10.59
N ALA A 84 12.28 1.38 -11.50
CA ALA A 84 11.51 2.57 -11.80
C ALA A 84 10.56 2.90 -10.64
N GLY A 85 10.52 4.19 -10.27
CA GLY A 85 9.50 4.70 -9.38
C GLY A 85 8.19 4.99 -10.11
N PHE A 86 7.15 5.29 -9.35
CA PHE A 86 5.89 5.79 -9.90
C PHE A 86 5.33 6.92 -9.03
N ASP A 87 4.55 7.79 -9.66
CA ASP A 87 3.87 8.88 -8.98
C ASP A 87 2.56 8.38 -8.39
N GLN A 88 2.54 8.11 -7.10
CA GLN A 88 1.36 7.56 -6.42
C GLN A 88 0.16 8.50 -6.43
N ASP A 89 0.39 9.81 -6.37
CA ASP A 89 -0.69 10.79 -6.39
C ASP A 89 -1.33 10.87 -7.79
N LEU A 90 -0.52 10.80 -8.83
CA LEU A 90 -1.02 10.74 -10.21
C LEU A 90 -1.79 9.44 -10.46
N TRP A 91 -1.30 8.31 -9.97
CA TRP A 91 -2.01 7.04 -10.06
C TRP A 91 -3.36 7.08 -9.35
N ALA A 92 -3.41 7.69 -8.16
CA ALA A 92 -4.66 7.86 -7.42
C ALA A 92 -5.68 8.69 -8.20
N LYS A 93 -5.22 9.73 -8.89
CA LYS A 93 -6.06 10.60 -9.70
C LYS A 93 -6.55 9.90 -10.97
N ILE A 94 -5.65 9.29 -11.74
CA ILE A 94 -6.00 8.56 -12.96
C ILE A 94 -6.86 7.35 -12.66
N GLY A 95 -6.50 6.59 -11.60
CA GLY A 95 -7.22 5.41 -11.17
C GLY A 95 -8.50 5.68 -10.41
N ASN A 96 -8.77 6.96 -10.11
CA ASN A 96 -9.99 7.40 -9.46
C ASN A 96 -10.28 6.67 -8.13
N TYR A 97 -9.28 6.62 -7.26
CA TYR A 97 -9.32 5.85 -6.01
C TYR A 97 -10.48 6.24 -5.11
N GLY A 98 -10.88 7.50 -5.11
CA GLY A 98 -12.01 7.99 -4.32
C GLY A 98 -13.36 7.40 -4.70
N ARG A 99 -13.48 6.82 -5.90
CA ARG A 99 -14.70 6.17 -6.38
C ARG A 99 -14.66 4.65 -6.31
N ARG A 100 -13.53 4.07 -5.93
CA ARG A 100 -13.41 2.62 -5.79
C ARG A 100 -14.14 2.15 -4.55
N VAL A 101 -14.73 0.97 -4.64
CA VAL A 101 -15.34 0.31 -3.49
C VAL A 101 -14.22 -0.21 -2.59
N PRO A 102 -14.12 0.25 -1.34
CA PRO A 102 -13.01 -0.11 -0.44
C PRO A 102 -12.86 -1.62 -0.24
N ARG A 103 -13.99 -2.33 -0.17
CA ARG A 103 -14.02 -3.79 -0.03
C ARG A 103 -13.35 -4.49 -1.20
N GLU A 104 -13.62 -4.07 -2.42
CA GLU A 104 -13.01 -4.63 -3.62
C GLU A 104 -11.51 -4.38 -3.66
N SER A 105 -11.06 -3.19 -3.26
CA SER A 105 -9.64 -2.85 -3.17
C SER A 105 -8.92 -3.75 -2.17
N ARG A 106 -9.53 -3.99 -1.01
CA ARG A 106 -9.00 -4.90 0.01
C ARG A 106 -8.88 -6.33 -0.51
N GLU A 107 -9.90 -6.84 -1.16
CA GLU A 107 -9.90 -8.20 -1.73
C GLU A 107 -8.85 -8.33 -2.83
N ARG A 108 -8.74 -7.33 -3.70
CA ARG A 108 -7.74 -7.30 -4.76
C ARG A 108 -6.32 -7.29 -4.21
N TRP A 109 -6.07 -6.47 -3.20
CA TRP A 109 -4.76 -6.42 -2.56
C TRP A 109 -4.39 -7.77 -1.95
N SER A 110 -5.31 -8.42 -1.25
CA SER A 110 -5.08 -9.75 -0.67
C SER A 110 -4.77 -10.80 -1.74
N SER A 111 -5.36 -10.69 -2.92
CA SER A 111 -5.13 -11.62 -4.03
C SER A 111 -3.72 -11.51 -4.61
N PHE A 112 -3.10 -10.33 -4.55
CA PHE A 112 -1.74 -10.08 -5.03
C PHE A 112 -0.67 -10.33 -3.97
N CYS A 113 -1.02 -10.32 -2.69
CA CYS A 113 -0.10 -10.63 -1.60
C CYS A 113 0.21 -12.13 -1.60
N VAL A 114 1.45 -12.45 -1.79
CA VAL A 114 1.95 -13.83 -1.83
C VAL A 114 2.57 -14.20 -0.50
#